data_353deb78db2137fc13b0316b691bc337
#
_entry.id   353deb78db2137fc13b0316b691bc337
#
_cell.length_a   1.000
_cell.length_b   1.000
_cell.length_c   1.000
_cell.angle_alpha   90.00
_cell.angle_beta   90.00
_cell.angle_gamma   90.00
#
_symmetry.space_group_name_H-M   'P 1'
#
loop_
_entity.id
_entity.type
_entity.pdbx_description
1 polymer ?
#
loop_
_entity_poly.entity_id
_entity_poly.type
_entity_poly.pdbx_seq_one_letter_code
_entity_poly.pdbx_strand_id
1 'polypeptide(L)'
;MVTVVKIAGIPWFNALEKGIQKGAKDFSINATMVGPANVDPAQQVKLLDDLIAKKVNVIGLVPLDVKVCEPVLKRAQAAGIKVITHEGPEQEGRDWNVELIDSVRFGEVQMERLAKDMGGEGDYVVYVGTLTTPLHNKWADAAIAYQQKNFPKMKLVADRFPGADEIDTSQRTTLDVIKAYPNLRGILGFGSNGPIGAGNAVRQQRLGKKIAVVGTVLPSQAKSLIADDTIREGFLWNPTDAGYAMVAVAKLVLDGKPITDGVDVLGLGKAAVDVAGKQIKVDKIMRINKETIDGLIAGGL
;
A
#
# COMPACT_ATOMS: atom_id res chain seq x y z
N MET A 1 -12.22 -10.04 -15.75
CA MET A 1 -11.58 -9.86 -14.43
C MET A 1 -12.27 -8.75 -13.67
N VAL A 2 -12.50 -8.90 -12.36
CA VAL A 2 -12.93 -7.80 -11.50
C VAL A 2 -12.00 -7.73 -10.29
N THR A 3 -11.43 -6.55 -10.04
CA THR A 3 -10.54 -6.32 -8.91
C THR A 3 -11.31 -5.69 -7.75
N VAL A 4 -11.24 -6.32 -6.58
CA VAL A 4 -11.83 -5.81 -5.33
C VAL A 4 -10.71 -5.17 -4.51
N VAL A 5 -10.86 -3.87 -4.18
CA VAL A 5 -9.90 -3.10 -3.40
C VAL A 5 -10.37 -2.91 -1.95
N LYS A 6 -9.49 -2.39 -1.08
CA LYS A 6 -9.76 -2.20 0.36
C LYS A 6 -10.89 -1.20 0.62
N ILE A 7 -10.91 -0.12 -0.16
CA ILE A 7 -11.90 0.95 -0.08
C ILE A 7 -11.97 1.66 -1.43
N ALA A 8 -13.15 2.03 -1.88
CA ALA A 8 -13.33 2.80 -3.11
C ALA A 8 -13.08 4.30 -2.90
N GLY A 9 -12.75 5.00 -3.99
CA GLY A 9 -12.75 6.47 -4.02
C GLY A 9 -11.48 7.15 -3.49
N ILE A 10 -10.54 6.44 -2.90
CA ILE A 10 -9.27 7.07 -2.52
C ILE A 10 -8.33 7.20 -3.74
N PRO A 11 -7.54 8.28 -3.82
CA PRO A 11 -6.72 8.58 -5.00
C PRO A 11 -5.76 7.46 -5.42
N TRP A 12 -5.22 6.71 -4.46
CA TRP A 12 -4.35 5.57 -4.75
C TRP A 12 -5.06 4.50 -5.58
N PHE A 13 -6.28 4.11 -5.18
CA PHE A 13 -7.05 3.12 -5.92
C PHE A 13 -7.61 3.68 -7.23
N ASN A 14 -7.90 4.99 -7.32
CA ASN A 14 -8.27 5.61 -8.59
C ASN A 14 -7.11 5.55 -9.61
N ALA A 15 -5.87 5.69 -9.16
CA ALA A 15 -4.70 5.51 -10.01
C ALA A 15 -4.47 4.03 -10.40
N LEU A 16 -4.69 3.09 -9.48
CA LEU A 16 -4.67 1.64 -9.76
C LEU A 16 -5.71 1.27 -10.81
N GLU A 17 -6.92 1.84 -10.74
CA GLU A 17 -7.98 1.61 -11.72
C GLU A 17 -7.58 2.03 -13.13
N LYS A 18 -6.88 3.17 -13.29
CA LYS A 18 -6.33 3.59 -14.60
C LYS A 18 -5.39 2.53 -15.17
N GLY A 19 -4.57 1.90 -14.33
CA GLY A 19 -3.70 0.81 -14.71
C GLY A 19 -4.48 -0.44 -15.15
N ILE A 20 -5.53 -0.80 -14.41
CA ILE A 20 -6.43 -1.89 -14.76
C ILE A 20 -7.10 -1.63 -16.13
N GLN A 21 -7.61 -0.42 -16.35
CA GLN A 21 -8.25 -0.04 -17.62
C GLN A 21 -7.26 -0.07 -18.79
N LYS A 22 -6.02 0.40 -18.57
CA LYS A 22 -4.96 0.30 -19.57
C LYS A 22 -4.63 -1.15 -19.91
N GLY A 23 -4.44 -2.01 -18.91
CA GLY A 23 -4.20 -3.43 -19.10
C GLY A 23 -5.38 -4.15 -19.77
N ALA A 24 -6.61 -3.79 -19.41
CA ALA A 24 -7.83 -4.29 -20.05
C ALA A 24 -7.80 -4.07 -21.56
N LYS A 25 -7.45 -2.86 -21.99
CA LYS A 25 -7.33 -2.49 -23.40
C LYS A 25 -6.18 -3.23 -24.09
N ASP A 26 -4.98 -3.18 -23.51
CA ASP A 26 -3.77 -3.71 -24.13
C ASP A 26 -3.81 -5.25 -24.29
N PHE A 27 -4.46 -5.96 -23.35
CA PHE A 27 -4.57 -7.42 -23.36
C PHE A 27 -5.92 -7.94 -23.85
N SER A 28 -6.83 -7.07 -24.29
CA SER A 28 -8.18 -7.43 -24.74
C SER A 28 -8.94 -8.25 -23.68
N ILE A 29 -8.86 -7.86 -22.43
CA ILE A 29 -9.58 -8.44 -21.29
C ILE A 29 -10.63 -7.45 -20.80
N ASN A 30 -11.85 -7.89 -20.52
CA ASN A 30 -12.79 -7.08 -19.77
C ASN A 30 -12.34 -7.05 -18.29
N ALA A 31 -11.73 -5.95 -17.85
CA ALA A 31 -11.25 -5.77 -16.49
C ALA A 31 -11.79 -4.48 -15.87
N THR A 32 -12.33 -4.59 -14.67
CA THR A 32 -12.94 -3.49 -13.90
C THR A 32 -12.49 -3.55 -12.45
N MET A 33 -12.76 -2.48 -11.70
CA MET A 33 -12.49 -2.39 -10.27
C MET A 33 -13.75 -2.05 -9.49
N VAL A 34 -13.88 -2.62 -8.28
CA VAL A 34 -14.90 -2.28 -7.29
C VAL A 34 -14.26 -2.25 -5.90
N GLY A 35 -14.90 -1.59 -4.95
CA GLY A 35 -14.45 -1.59 -3.56
C GLY A 35 -15.57 -1.24 -2.60
N PRO A 36 -15.42 -1.57 -1.31
CA PRO A 36 -16.33 -1.13 -0.26
C PRO A 36 -16.37 0.41 -0.17
N ALA A 37 -17.49 0.94 0.29
CA ALA A 37 -17.62 2.37 0.57
C ALA A 37 -16.86 2.79 1.85
N ASN A 38 -16.63 1.83 2.75
CA ASN A 38 -15.95 2.05 4.03
C ASN A 38 -14.86 0.97 4.22
N VAL A 39 -13.94 1.22 5.15
CA VAL A 39 -12.93 0.25 5.58
C VAL A 39 -13.61 -0.85 6.40
N ASP A 40 -14.14 -1.86 5.72
CA ASP A 40 -14.95 -2.95 6.31
C ASP A 40 -14.67 -4.27 5.59
N PRO A 41 -14.00 -5.24 6.26
CA PRO A 41 -13.71 -6.55 5.67
C PRO A 41 -14.96 -7.34 5.26
N ALA A 42 -16.08 -7.20 5.97
CA ALA A 42 -17.30 -7.91 5.64
C ALA A 42 -17.92 -7.41 4.33
N GLN A 43 -17.85 -6.12 4.06
CA GLN A 43 -18.26 -5.56 2.76
C GLN A 43 -17.36 -6.06 1.63
N GLN A 44 -16.05 -6.22 1.87
CA GLN A 44 -15.13 -6.78 0.88
C GLN A 44 -15.48 -8.24 0.57
N VAL A 45 -15.76 -9.06 1.58
CA VAL A 45 -16.21 -10.46 1.40
C VAL A 45 -17.51 -10.53 0.61
N LYS A 46 -18.49 -9.66 0.89
CA LYS A 46 -19.75 -9.61 0.14
C LYS A 46 -19.52 -9.34 -1.35
N LEU A 47 -18.64 -8.39 -1.68
CA LEU A 47 -18.28 -8.14 -3.08
C LEU A 47 -17.65 -9.36 -3.75
N LEU A 48 -16.79 -10.10 -3.04
CA LEU A 48 -16.18 -11.34 -3.54
C LEU A 48 -17.23 -12.43 -3.78
N ASP A 49 -18.17 -12.63 -2.86
CA ASP A 49 -19.28 -13.58 -3.02
C ASP A 49 -20.18 -13.23 -4.23
N ASP A 50 -20.47 -11.95 -4.44
CA ASP A 50 -21.21 -11.47 -5.61
C ASP A 50 -20.48 -11.80 -6.93
N LEU A 51 -19.12 -11.71 -6.95
CA LEU A 51 -18.32 -12.07 -8.12
C LEU A 51 -18.30 -13.59 -8.38
N ILE A 52 -18.30 -14.40 -7.34
CA ILE A 52 -18.45 -15.86 -7.46
C ILE A 52 -19.81 -16.19 -8.09
N ALA A 53 -20.87 -15.58 -7.59
CA ALA A 53 -22.22 -15.77 -8.13
C ALA A 53 -22.33 -15.35 -9.61
N LYS A 54 -21.63 -14.28 -10.00
CA LYS A 54 -21.51 -13.81 -11.39
C LYS A 54 -20.60 -14.66 -12.28
N LYS A 55 -19.91 -15.65 -11.70
CA LYS A 55 -19.00 -16.57 -12.41
C LYS A 55 -17.93 -15.84 -13.22
N VAL A 56 -17.29 -14.82 -12.64
CA VAL A 56 -16.17 -14.13 -13.30
C VAL A 56 -15.00 -15.08 -13.52
N ASN A 57 -14.18 -14.86 -14.55
CA ASN A 57 -13.03 -15.73 -14.82
C ASN A 57 -11.88 -15.49 -13.84
N VAL A 58 -11.67 -14.23 -13.44
CA VAL A 58 -10.58 -13.83 -12.56
C VAL A 58 -11.08 -12.81 -11.54
N ILE A 59 -10.73 -13.02 -10.29
CA ILE A 59 -10.83 -12.04 -9.21
C ILE A 59 -9.43 -11.44 -8.98
N GLY A 60 -9.32 -10.11 -9.08
CA GLY A 60 -8.22 -9.35 -8.49
C GLY A 60 -8.58 -9.02 -7.04
N LEU A 61 -7.59 -8.96 -6.14
CA LEU A 61 -7.85 -8.58 -4.75
C LEU A 61 -6.67 -7.81 -4.16
N VAL A 62 -6.99 -6.66 -3.56
CA VAL A 62 -6.13 -5.99 -2.58
C VAL A 62 -6.77 -6.20 -1.21
N PRO A 63 -6.32 -7.17 -0.39
CA PRO A 63 -7.04 -7.59 0.80
C PRO A 63 -6.94 -6.55 1.93
N LEU A 64 -8.06 -6.28 2.59
CA LEU A 64 -8.09 -5.52 3.82
C LEU A 64 -7.71 -6.40 5.02
N ASP A 65 -8.19 -7.65 5.02
CA ASP A 65 -7.89 -8.67 6.02
C ASP A 65 -7.77 -10.04 5.36
N VAL A 66 -6.57 -10.66 5.47
CA VAL A 66 -6.27 -11.97 4.85
C VAL A 66 -7.13 -13.09 5.41
N LYS A 67 -7.36 -13.10 6.72
CA LYS A 67 -8.10 -14.20 7.39
C LYS A 67 -9.56 -14.16 7.04
N VAL A 68 -10.15 -12.98 6.98
CA VAL A 68 -11.55 -12.78 6.62
C VAL A 68 -11.80 -13.10 5.14
N CYS A 69 -10.85 -12.81 4.25
CA CYS A 69 -10.95 -13.10 2.82
C CYS A 69 -10.67 -14.57 2.47
N GLU A 70 -9.91 -15.30 3.28
CA GLU A 70 -9.47 -16.67 2.95
C GLU A 70 -10.62 -17.63 2.59
N PRO A 71 -11.71 -17.76 3.40
CA PRO A 71 -12.78 -18.71 3.09
C PRO A 71 -13.50 -18.41 1.77
N VAL A 72 -13.73 -17.15 1.44
CA VAL A 72 -14.40 -16.76 0.19
C VAL A 72 -13.50 -17.02 -1.02
N LEU A 73 -12.19 -16.79 -0.92
CA LEU A 73 -11.27 -17.08 -2.01
C LEU A 73 -11.12 -18.58 -2.27
N LYS A 74 -11.14 -19.42 -1.24
CA LYS A 74 -11.19 -20.89 -1.40
C LYS A 74 -12.46 -21.33 -2.13
N ARG A 75 -13.62 -20.70 -1.87
CA ARG A 75 -14.84 -20.92 -2.65
C ARG A 75 -14.70 -20.47 -4.11
N ALA A 76 -14.06 -19.33 -4.35
CA ALA A 76 -13.79 -18.85 -5.70
C ALA A 76 -12.93 -19.85 -6.50
N GLN A 77 -11.85 -20.34 -5.90
CA GLN A 77 -10.99 -21.36 -6.53
C GLN A 77 -11.73 -22.68 -6.78
N ALA A 78 -12.56 -23.14 -5.84
CA ALA A 78 -13.40 -24.32 -6.01
C ALA A 78 -14.40 -24.16 -7.16
N ALA A 79 -14.82 -22.93 -7.45
CA ALA A 79 -15.67 -22.57 -8.60
C ALA A 79 -14.87 -22.39 -9.92
N GLY A 80 -13.54 -22.64 -9.91
CA GLY A 80 -12.67 -22.50 -11.08
C GLY A 80 -12.24 -21.06 -11.38
N ILE A 81 -12.54 -20.11 -10.51
CA ILE A 81 -12.17 -18.71 -10.66
C ILE A 81 -10.70 -18.53 -10.27
N LYS A 82 -9.90 -17.85 -11.12
CA LYS A 82 -8.53 -17.50 -10.81
C LYS A 82 -8.45 -16.29 -9.89
N VAL A 83 -7.45 -16.27 -8.99
CA VAL A 83 -7.29 -15.21 -7.99
C VAL A 83 -5.89 -14.61 -8.08
N ILE A 84 -5.81 -13.31 -8.36
CA ILE A 84 -4.57 -12.54 -8.41
C ILE A 84 -4.63 -11.51 -7.30
N THR A 85 -3.65 -11.51 -6.39
CA THR A 85 -3.57 -10.52 -5.32
C THR A 85 -2.48 -9.48 -5.57
N HIS A 86 -2.65 -8.31 -5.02
CA HIS A 86 -1.65 -7.27 -4.81
C HIS A 86 -1.74 -6.83 -3.34
N GLU A 87 -0.63 -6.51 -2.71
CA GLU A 87 -0.55 -6.27 -1.26
C GLU A 87 -1.07 -7.46 -0.39
N GLY A 88 -1.06 -8.66 -0.94
CA GLY A 88 -1.56 -9.86 -0.27
C GLY A 88 -0.61 -11.06 -0.36
N PRO A 89 0.69 -10.93 -0.02
CA PRO A 89 1.65 -12.02 -0.19
C PRO A 89 1.34 -13.26 0.68
N GLU A 90 0.60 -13.09 1.76
CA GLU A 90 0.23 -14.17 2.69
C GLU A 90 -1.23 -14.65 2.49
N GLN A 91 -1.94 -14.08 1.50
CA GLN A 91 -3.34 -14.44 1.26
C GLN A 91 -3.45 -15.88 0.75
N GLU A 92 -4.08 -16.74 1.51
CA GLU A 92 -4.46 -18.08 1.07
C GLU A 92 -5.60 -18.03 0.04
N GLY A 93 -5.67 -19.03 -0.83
CA GLY A 93 -6.70 -19.08 -1.88
C GLY A 93 -6.39 -18.19 -3.09
N ARG A 94 -5.11 -17.77 -3.30
CA ARG A 94 -4.66 -17.09 -4.50
C ARG A 94 -3.93 -18.02 -5.48
N ASP A 95 -3.97 -17.69 -6.76
CA ASP A 95 -3.11 -18.30 -7.77
C ASP A 95 -1.74 -17.61 -7.82
N TRP A 96 -1.73 -16.26 -7.80
CA TRP A 96 -0.50 -15.45 -7.76
C TRP A 96 -0.70 -14.16 -6.96
N ASN A 97 0.38 -13.69 -6.34
CA ASN A 97 0.49 -12.35 -5.79
C ASN A 97 1.54 -11.56 -6.59
N VAL A 98 1.26 -10.31 -6.93
CA VAL A 98 2.18 -9.43 -7.63
C VAL A 98 2.49 -8.20 -6.79
N GLU A 99 3.78 -7.95 -6.55
CA GLU A 99 4.29 -6.82 -5.79
C GLU A 99 5.25 -5.99 -6.61
N LEU A 100 5.17 -4.67 -6.48
CA LEU A 100 6.07 -3.72 -7.15
C LEU A 100 7.18 -3.20 -6.24
N ILE A 101 7.29 -3.73 -5.02
CA ILE A 101 8.32 -3.36 -4.04
C ILE A 101 8.80 -4.57 -3.25
N ASP A 102 10.02 -4.50 -2.74
CA ASP A 102 10.44 -5.36 -1.64
C ASP A 102 9.89 -4.82 -0.31
N SER A 103 9.04 -5.58 0.36
CA SER A 103 8.34 -5.14 1.56
C SER A 103 9.27 -4.85 2.74
N VAL A 104 10.36 -5.62 2.90
CA VAL A 104 11.32 -5.36 3.98
C VAL A 104 12.05 -4.05 3.69
N ARG A 105 12.61 -3.93 2.49
CA ARG A 105 13.33 -2.72 2.08
C ARG A 105 12.44 -1.48 2.11
N PHE A 106 11.16 -1.61 1.77
CA PHE A 106 10.20 -0.50 1.81
C PHE A 106 9.98 0.04 3.23
N GLY A 107 9.89 -0.83 4.23
CA GLY A 107 9.83 -0.42 5.64
C GLY A 107 11.14 0.23 6.12
N GLU A 108 12.29 -0.40 5.77
CA GLU A 108 13.62 0.06 6.17
C GLU A 108 13.95 1.46 5.65
N VAL A 109 13.75 1.74 4.36
CA VAL A 109 14.08 3.06 3.77
C VAL A 109 13.25 4.20 4.35
N GLN A 110 12.01 3.94 4.74
CA GLN A 110 11.16 4.93 5.38
C GLN A 110 11.63 5.21 6.81
N MET A 111 12.00 4.17 7.56
CA MET A 111 12.58 4.34 8.90
C MET A 111 13.95 5.02 8.84
N GLU A 112 14.81 4.66 7.89
CA GLU A 112 16.09 5.32 7.66
C GLU A 112 15.91 6.83 7.47
N ARG A 113 14.91 7.21 6.67
CA ARG A 113 14.59 8.62 6.47
C ARG A 113 14.08 9.29 7.75
N LEU A 114 13.13 8.67 8.45
CA LEU A 114 12.60 9.20 9.70
C LEU A 114 13.70 9.38 10.74
N ALA A 115 14.56 8.38 10.90
CA ALA A 115 15.68 8.42 11.84
C ALA A 115 16.65 9.58 11.52
N LYS A 116 16.97 9.80 10.24
CA LYS A 116 17.78 10.93 9.80
C LYS A 116 17.15 12.26 10.22
N ASP A 117 15.85 12.44 9.99
CA ASP A 117 15.15 13.70 10.30
C ASP A 117 14.96 13.91 11.81
N MET A 118 14.93 12.83 12.60
CA MET A 118 14.90 12.88 14.06
C MET A 118 16.30 13.03 14.70
N GLY A 119 17.38 12.90 13.92
CA GLY A 119 18.76 12.89 14.44
C GLY A 119 19.12 11.58 15.15
N GLY A 120 18.44 10.48 14.84
CA GLY A 120 18.69 9.14 15.36
C GLY A 120 18.22 8.90 16.80
N GLU A 121 17.40 9.80 17.37
CA GLU A 121 16.91 9.69 18.75
C GLU A 121 15.52 10.32 18.94
N GLY A 122 14.84 9.98 20.05
CA GLY A 122 13.55 10.55 20.45
C GLY A 122 12.37 9.66 20.16
N ASP A 123 11.19 10.15 20.54
CA ASP A 123 9.94 9.41 20.52
C ASP A 123 9.30 9.43 19.12
N TYR A 124 8.81 8.27 18.66
CA TYR A 124 8.06 8.17 17.41
C TYR A 124 6.86 7.23 17.53
N VAL A 125 5.94 7.34 16.58
CA VAL A 125 4.76 6.48 16.43
C VAL A 125 4.62 5.96 15.00
N VAL A 126 3.85 4.87 14.84
CA VAL A 126 3.60 4.21 13.56
C VAL A 126 2.10 4.15 13.29
N TYR A 127 1.72 4.46 12.05
CA TYR A 127 0.34 4.36 11.56
C TYR A 127 0.23 3.27 10.50
N VAL A 128 -0.89 2.51 10.54
CA VAL A 128 -1.25 1.47 9.57
C VAL A 128 -2.72 1.64 9.14
N GLY A 129 -3.14 1.02 8.06
CA GLY A 129 -4.53 1.07 7.61
C GLY A 129 -5.46 0.49 8.67
N THR A 130 -5.28 -0.79 8.96
CA THR A 130 -5.86 -1.48 10.12
C THR A 130 -4.80 -2.35 10.78
N LEU A 131 -5.07 -2.87 11.98
CA LEU A 131 -4.16 -3.78 12.68
C LEU A 131 -4.03 -5.14 11.97
N THR A 132 -4.88 -5.43 11.00
CA THR A 132 -4.89 -6.67 10.20
C THR A 132 -4.53 -6.46 8.73
N THR A 133 -4.29 -5.21 8.28
CA THR A 133 -3.85 -4.93 6.92
C THR A 133 -2.46 -5.53 6.66
N PRO A 134 -2.31 -6.52 5.74
CA PRO A 134 -1.13 -7.38 5.69
C PRO A 134 0.17 -6.62 5.49
N LEU A 135 0.31 -5.90 4.38
CA LEU A 135 1.57 -5.26 4.05
C LEU A 135 1.89 -4.04 4.90
N HIS A 136 0.88 -3.26 5.31
CA HIS A 136 1.13 -2.12 6.21
C HIS A 136 1.78 -2.59 7.52
N ASN A 137 1.32 -3.74 8.06
CA ASN A 137 1.91 -4.32 9.26
C ASN A 137 3.29 -4.92 8.99
N LYS A 138 3.49 -5.56 7.84
CA LYS A 138 4.80 -6.10 7.44
C LYS A 138 5.85 -4.99 7.25
N TRP A 139 5.47 -3.87 6.63
CA TRP A 139 6.35 -2.70 6.50
C TRP A 139 6.66 -2.07 7.85
N ALA A 140 5.66 -1.98 8.73
CA ALA A 140 5.84 -1.50 10.09
C ALA A 140 6.80 -2.40 10.89
N ASP A 141 6.66 -3.74 10.80
CA ASP A 141 7.56 -4.69 11.43
C ASP A 141 9.00 -4.50 10.96
N ALA A 142 9.20 -4.42 9.65
CA ALA A 142 10.53 -4.20 9.05
C ALA A 142 11.14 -2.86 9.50
N ALA A 143 10.35 -1.79 9.51
CA ALA A 143 10.77 -0.47 9.96
C ALA A 143 11.18 -0.46 11.43
N ILE A 144 10.36 -1.07 12.30
CA ILE A 144 10.63 -1.14 13.74
C ILE A 144 11.87 -2.00 14.02
N ALA A 145 11.99 -3.16 13.36
CA ALA A 145 13.19 -4.01 13.49
C ALA A 145 14.46 -3.28 13.04
N TYR A 146 14.36 -2.54 11.93
CA TYR A 146 15.49 -1.72 11.44
C TYR A 146 15.85 -0.62 12.43
N GLN A 147 14.88 0.07 13.02
CA GLN A 147 15.10 1.09 14.06
C GLN A 147 15.78 0.50 15.29
N GLN A 148 15.28 -0.62 15.80
CA GLN A 148 15.85 -1.26 16.99
C GLN A 148 17.33 -1.63 16.81
N LYS A 149 17.68 -2.09 15.61
CA LYS A 149 19.06 -2.48 15.27
C LYS A 149 19.98 -1.28 15.06
N ASN A 150 19.52 -0.24 14.36
CA ASN A 150 20.39 0.82 13.85
C ASN A 150 20.28 2.14 14.62
N PHE A 151 19.15 2.38 15.30
CA PHE A 151 18.84 3.63 16.02
C PHE A 151 18.27 3.34 17.41
N PRO A 152 19.05 2.76 18.33
CA PRO A 152 18.54 2.30 19.64
C PRO A 152 18.10 3.46 20.57
N LYS A 153 18.46 4.71 20.26
CA LYS A 153 18.01 5.89 20.99
C LYS A 153 16.64 6.41 20.55
N MET A 154 16.10 5.90 19.42
CA MET A 154 14.73 6.16 19.03
C MET A 154 13.80 5.23 19.80
N LYS A 155 12.62 5.72 20.17
CA LYS A 155 11.68 4.99 21.01
C LYS A 155 10.28 4.98 20.39
N LEU A 156 9.78 3.79 20.06
CA LEU A 156 8.37 3.59 19.75
C LEU A 156 7.57 3.73 21.04
N VAL A 157 6.72 4.77 21.16
CA VAL A 157 6.06 5.11 22.42
C VAL A 157 4.67 4.52 22.59
N ALA A 158 4.12 3.95 21.54
CA ALA A 158 2.82 3.26 21.54
C ALA A 158 2.85 2.12 20.53
N ASP A 159 1.89 1.21 20.62
CA ASP A 159 1.59 0.29 19.53
C ASP A 159 1.08 1.05 18.30
N ARG A 160 0.85 0.36 17.19
CA ARG A 160 0.41 0.96 15.92
C ARG A 160 -0.97 1.59 16.03
N PHE A 161 -1.12 2.74 15.40
CA PHE A 161 -2.40 3.40 15.28
C PHE A 161 -3.06 3.03 13.94
N PRO A 162 -4.31 2.53 13.94
CA PRO A 162 -5.08 2.29 12.72
C PRO A 162 -5.59 3.61 12.11
N GLY A 163 -6.09 3.53 10.86
CA GLY A 163 -6.75 4.65 10.18
C GLY A 163 -5.91 5.33 9.10
N ALA A 164 -4.73 4.74 8.73
CA ALA A 164 -3.87 5.34 7.71
C ALA A 164 -4.45 5.30 6.27
N ASP A 165 -5.59 4.68 6.06
CA ASP A 165 -6.33 4.71 4.79
C ASP A 165 -7.35 5.89 4.73
N GLU A 166 -7.50 6.66 5.83
CA GLU A 166 -8.45 7.78 5.96
C GLU A 166 -7.75 9.04 6.51
N ILE A 167 -7.82 10.15 5.78
CA ILE A 167 -7.16 11.41 6.15
C ILE A 167 -7.70 11.95 7.48
N ASP A 168 -9.02 12.03 7.62
CA ASP A 168 -9.67 12.63 8.81
C ASP A 168 -9.41 11.80 10.07
N THR A 169 -9.43 10.49 9.97
CA THR A 169 -9.13 9.57 11.07
C THR A 169 -7.68 9.73 11.51
N SER A 170 -6.72 9.73 10.57
CA SER A 170 -5.31 9.96 10.86
C SER A 170 -5.05 11.33 11.46
N GLN A 171 -5.75 12.38 10.97
CA GLN A 171 -5.60 13.73 11.52
C GLN A 171 -6.09 13.80 12.96
N ARG A 172 -7.29 13.28 13.27
CA ARG A 172 -7.82 13.23 14.64
C ARG A 172 -6.91 12.46 15.59
N THR A 173 -6.52 11.25 15.18
CA THR A 173 -5.60 10.40 15.96
C THR A 173 -4.29 11.15 16.24
N THR A 174 -3.74 11.85 15.25
CA THR A 174 -2.48 12.59 15.42
C THR A 174 -2.61 13.75 16.40
N LEU A 175 -3.75 14.47 16.41
CA LEU A 175 -4.00 15.52 17.40
C LEU A 175 -4.03 14.97 18.83
N ASP A 176 -4.59 13.77 19.02
CA ASP A 176 -4.62 13.11 20.34
C ASP A 176 -3.23 12.55 20.72
N VAL A 177 -2.49 11.97 19.76
CA VAL A 177 -1.12 11.50 19.95
C VAL A 177 -0.18 12.63 20.36
N ILE A 178 -0.28 13.81 19.71
CA ILE A 178 0.54 14.99 20.08
C ILE A 178 0.28 15.42 21.53
N LYS A 179 -0.97 15.35 22.00
CA LYS A 179 -1.32 15.66 23.39
C LYS A 179 -0.79 14.60 24.36
N ALA A 180 -0.94 13.33 24.02
CA ALA A 180 -0.53 12.21 24.87
C ALA A 180 1.01 12.06 24.97
N TYR A 181 1.73 12.41 23.91
CA TYR A 181 3.19 12.27 23.81
C TYR A 181 3.86 13.63 23.50
N PRO A 182 4.04 14.52 24.50
CA PRO A 182 4.56 15.88 24.29
C PRO A 182 5.99 15.93 23.78
N ASN A 183 6.75 14.82 23.92
CA ASN A 183 8.10 14.67 23.41
C ASN A 183 8.18 14.01 22.02
N LEU A 184 7.05 13.79 21.35
CA LEU A 184 6.99 13.19 20.02
C LEU A 184 7.86 13.98 19.03
N ARG A 185 8.68 13.26 18.26
CA ARG A 185 9.58 13.80 17.23
C ARG A 185 9.37 13.20 15.86
N GLY A 186 8.75 12.02 15.78
CA GLY A 186 8.56 11.33 14.52
C GLY A 186 7.21 10.64 14.37
N ILE A 187 6.70 10.64 13.14
CA ILE A 187 5.52 9.88 12.72
C ILE A 187 5.87 9.15 11.44
N LEU A 188 5.69 7.82 11.46
CA LEU A 188 5.86 6.96 10.29
C LEU A 188 4.50 6.41 9.88
N GLY A 189 4.06 6.65 8.64
CA GLY A 189 2.74 6.22 8.19
C GLY A 189 2.77 5.27 7.01
N PHE A 190 2.15 4.10 7.16
CA PHE A 190 1.92 3.11 6.12
C PHE A 190 0.43 3.10 5.74
N GLY A 191 0.15 3.54 4.52
CA GLY A 191 -1.19 3.85 4.03
C GLY A 191 -1.21 5.28 3.51
N SER A 192 -1.62 5.47 2.24
CA SER A 192 -1.35 6.71 1.49
C SER A 192 -1.99 7.98 2.07
N ASN A 193 -3.02 7.82 2.89
CA ASN A 193 -3.73 8.93 3.55
C ASN A 193 -3.22 9.22 4.97
N GLY A 194 -2.51 8.26 5.59
CA GLY A 194 -2.00 8.39 6.96
C GLY A 194 -1.06 9.58 7.15
N PRO A 195 0.05 9.65 6.39
CA PRO A 195 0.97 10.78 6.49
C PRO A 195 0.34 12.11 6.10
N ILE A 196 -0.68 12.12 5.23
CA ILE A 196 -1.41 13.34 4.85
C ILE A 196 -2.21 13.86 6.06
N GLY A 197 -2.99 13.00 6.72
CA GLY A 197 -3.73 13.35 7.93
C GLY A 197 -2.79 13.77 9.08
N ALA A 198 -1.71 13.02 9.30
CA ALA A 198 -0.70 13.35 10.29
C ALA A 198 -0.02 14.70 9.99
N GLY A 199 0.34 14.94 8.73
CA GLY A 199 0.93 16.21 8.28
C GLY A 199 -0.02 17.39 8.50
N ASN A 200 -1.30 17.23 8.19
CA ASN A 200 -2.31 18.26 8.45
C ASN A 200 -2.39 18.62 9.95
N ALA A 201 -2.40 17.61 10.84
CA ALA A 201 -2.41 17.83 12.28
C ALA A 201 -1.13 18.55 12.77
N VAL A 202 0.04 18.08 12.33
CA VAL A 202 1.34 18.68 12.66
C VAL A 202 1.41 20.13 12.19
N ARG A 203 0.95 20.42 10.97
CA ARG A 203 0.86 21.79 10.41
C ARG A 203 -0.12 22.65 11.19
N GLN A 204 -1.32 22.14 11.51
CA GLN A 204 -2.33 22.83 12.30
C GLN A 204 -1.78 23.25 13.69
N GLN A 205 -0.98 22.38 14.31
CA GLN A 205 -0.34 22.65 15.60
C GLN A 205 0.97 23.44 15.48
N ARG A 206 1.41 23.81 14.27
CA ARG A 206 2.67 24.52 13.98
C ARG A 206 3.92 23.76 14.48
N LEU A 207 3.86 22.43 14.46
CA LEU A 207 4.93 21.56 14.98
C LEU A 207 5.83 20.99 13.88
N GLY A 208 5.74 21.43 12.63
CA GLY A 208 6.51 20.92 11.50
C GLY A 208 8.05 20.98 11.67
N LYS A 209 8.56 21.92 12.48
CA LYS A 209 10.00 21.96 12.83
C LYS A 209 10.38 20.94 13.92
N LYS A 210 9.43 20.48 14.73
CA LYS A 210 9.65 19.58 15.87
C LYS A 210 9.35 18.13 15.53
N ILE A 211 8.28 17.88 14.78
CA ILE A 211 7.80 16.53 14.45
C ILE A 211 8.02 16.28 12.96
N ALA A 212 8.83 15.28 12.64
CA ALA A 212 9.02 14.81 11.27
C ALA A 212 7.91 13.83 10.88
N VAL A 213 7.30 14.00 9.72
CA VAL A 213 6.37 13.04 9.14
C VAL A 213 7.01 12.42 7.91
N VAL A 214 7.04 11.08 7.88
CA VAL A 214 7.53 10.26 6.75
C VAL A 214 6.53 9.17 6.48
N GLY A 215 6.36 8.75 5.23
CA GLY A 215 5.49 7.61 4.97
C GLY A 215 5.10 7.43 3.51
N THR A 216 4.17 6.53 3.30
CA THR A 216 3.58 6.28 1.98
C THR A 216 2.62 7.42 1.63
N VAL A 217 2.82 8.07 0.48
CA VAL A 217 1.94 9.17 0.03
C VAL A 217 1.79 9.16 -1.49
N LEU A 218 0.68 9.72 -1.98
CA LEU A 218 0.57 10.13 -3.38
C LEU A 218 1.17 11.54 -3.56
N PRO A 219 1.96 11.76 -4.62
CA PRO A 219 2.57 13.06 -4.91
C PRO A 219 1.57 14.22 -4.92
N SER A 220 0.45 14.05 -5.63
CA SER A 220 -0.58 15.09 -5.75
C SER A 220 -1.19 15.53 -4.41
N GLN A 221 -1.37 14.59 -3.46
CA GLN A 221 -1.90 14.88 -2.13
C GLN A 221 -0.84 15.48 -1.20
N ALA A 222 0.42 15.06 -1.34
CA ALA A 222 1.51 15.45 -0.46
C ALA A 222 2.16 16.78 -0.83
N LYS A 223 1.90 17.33 -2.02
CA LYS A 223 2.65 18.48 -2.59
C LYS A 223 2.81 19.63 -1.61
N SER A 224 1.74 20.11 -1.00
CA SER A 224 1.80 21.26 -0.09
C SER A 224 2.54 20.94 1.22
N LEU A 225 2.42 19.68 1.71
CA LEU A 225 3.04 19.24 2.95
C LEU A 225 4.55 18.94 2.77
N ILE A 226 4.97 18.57 1.56
CA ILE A 226 6.39 18.42 1.21
C ILE A 226 7.01 19.79 0.95
N ALA A 227 6.28 20.70 0.31
CA ALA A 227 6.78 22.04 0.01
C ALA A 227 7.19 22.82 1.26
N ASP A 228 6.45 22.67 2.36
CA ASP A 228 6.73 23.33 3.65
C ASP A 228 7.49 22.45 4.67
N ASP A 229 8.05 21.31 4.24
CA ASP A 229 8.79 20.36 5.06
C ASP A 229 7.99 19.73 6.21
N THR A 230 6.66 19.76 6.20
CA THR A 230 5.85 19.04 7.18
C THR A 230 5.97 17.53 6.95
N ILE A 231 5.82 17.06 5.69
CA ILE A 231 6.24 15.73 5.27
C ILE A 231 7.66 15.84 4.74
N ARG A 232 8.60 15.13 5.35
CA ARG A 232 10.03 15.19 4.99
C ARG A 232 10.35 14.48 3.69
N GLU A 233 9.77 13.31 3.50
CA GLU A 233 9.84 12.52 2.28
C GLU A 233 8.69 11.52 2.26
N GLY A 234 8.14 11.32 1.08
CA GLY A 234 7.18 10.28 0.79
C GLY A 234 7.82 9.11 0.06
N PHE A 235 7.16 7.96 0.15
CA PHE A 235 7.58 6.74 -0.54
C PHE A 235 6.37 6.10 -1.20
N LEU A 236 6.57 5.52 -2.39
CA LEU A 236 5.50 4.93 -3.17
C LEU A 236 6.07 3.88 -4.14
N TRP A 237 5.24 3.09 -4.72
CA TRP A 237 5.37 2.45 -6.04
C TRP A 237 4.23 2.98 -6.91
N ASN A 238 4.35 2.87 -8.22
CA ASN A 238 3.33 3.42 -9.11
C ASN A 238 2.04 2.57 -9.04
N PRO A 239 0.92 3.08 -8.52
CA PRO A 239 -0.32 2.33 -8.44
C PRO A 239 -0.92 2.00 -9.81
N THR A 240 -0.66 2.84 -10.82
CA THR A 240 -1.06 2.54 -12.21
C THR A 240 -0.33 1.31 -12.73
N ASP A 241 0.98 1.20 -12.47
CA ASP A 241 1.76 0.01 -12.83
C ASP A 241 1.28 -1.23 -12.06
N ALA A 242 0.87 -1.07 -10.79
CA ALA A 242 0.32 -2.18 -10.01
C ALA A 242 -0.99 -2.72 -10.61
N GLY A 243 -1.91 -1.84 -10.95
CA GLY A 243 -3.16 -2.23 -11.62
C GLY A 243 -2.92 -2.90 -12.96
N TYR A 244 -2.00 -2.36 -13.74
CA TYR A 244 -1.58 -2.96 -15.02
C TYR A 244 -0.96 -4.33 -14.84
N ALA A 245 -0.06 -4.50 -13.87
CA ALA A 245 0.58 -5.78 -13.56
C ALA A 245 -0.43 -6.86 -13.15
N MET A 246 -1.44 -6.51 -12.35
CA MET A 246 -2.49 -7.46 -11.97
C MET A 246 -3.23 -8.00 -13.20
N VAL A 247 -3.55 -7.15 -14.19
CA VAL A 247 -4.22 -7.57 -15.43
C VAL A 247 -3.27 -8.39 -16.32
N ALA A 248 -1.98 -7.99 -16.40
CA ALA A 248 -0.96 -8.73 -17.14
C ALA A 248 -0.77 -10.16 -16.60
N VAL A 249 -0.66 -10.31 -15.27
CA VAL A 249 -0.57 -11.63 -14.62
C VAL A 249 -1.85 -12.45 -14.83
N ALA A 250 -3.02 -11.81 -14.72
CA ALA A 250 -4.29 -12.47 -15.03
C ALA A 250 -4.32 -13.01 -16.47
N LYS A 251 -3.79 -12.24 -17.44
CA LYS A 251 -3.68 -12.68 -18.85
C LYS A 251 -2.76 -13.89 -18.99
N LEU A 252 -1.59 -13.89 -18.36
CA LEU A 252 -0.67 -15.03 -18.38
C LEU A 252 -1.34 -16.30 -17.84
N VAL A 253 -2.07 -16.17 -16.70
CA VAL A 253 -2.80 -17.29 -16.07
C VAL A 253 -3.92 -17.81 -16.97
N LEU A 254 -4.72 -16.92 -17.58
CA LEU A 254 -5.81 -17.29 -18.47
C LEU A 254 -5.32 -17.97 -19.76
N ASP A 255 -4.15 -17.55 -20.27
CA ASP A 255 -3.53 -18.15 -21.44
C ASP A 255 -2.80 -19.47 -21.13
N GLY A 256 -2.72 -19.88 -19.87
CA GLY A 256 -1.96 -21.06 -19.43
C GLY A 256 -0.44 -20.91 -19.62
N LYS A 257 0.07 -19.67 -19.70
CA LYS A 257 1.49 -19.42 -19.87
C LYS A 257 2.24 -19.63 -18.56
N PRO A 258 3.44 -20.26 -18.60
CA PRO A 258 4.22 -20.46 -17.40
C PRO A 258 4.71 -19.11 -16.84
N ILE A 259 4.62 -18.96 -15.51
CA ILE A 259 5.17 -17.84 -14.78
C ILE A 259 6.38 -18.34 -14.02
N THR A 260 7.57 -18.00 -14.53
CA THR A 260 8.88 -18.44 -14.01
C THR A 260 9.77 -17.24 -13.78
N ASP A 261 10.86 -17.43 -13.05
CA ASP A 261 11.81 -16.35 -12.76
C ASP A 261 12.31 -15.66 -14.03
N GLY A 262 12.37 -14.35 -13.99
CA GLY A 262 12.72 -13.51 -15.14
C GLY A 262 11.57 -13.26 -16.12
N VAL A 263 10.34 -13.71 -15.83
CA VAL A 263 9.17 -13.39 -16.66
C VAL A 263 9.03 -11.87 -16.80
N ASP A 264 8.83 -11.41 -18.03
CA ASP A 264 8.47 -10.00 -18.24
C ASP A 264 7.00 -9.81 -17.86
N VAL A 265 6.77 -8.98 -16.85
CA VAL A 265 5.43 -8.54 -16.50
C VAL A 265 5.03 -7.41 -17.46
N LEU A 266 5.00 -7.79 -18.74
CA LEU A 266 4.44 -7.08 -19.89
C LEU A 266 4.62 -5.55 -19.85
N GLY A 267 5.87 -5.12 -19.96
CA GLY A 267 6.23 -3.68 -20.00
C GLY A 267 6.68 -3.10 -18.67
N LEU A 268 6.61 -3.84 -17.58
CA LEU A 268 7.17 -3.44 -16.28
C LEU A 268 8.59 -3.96 -16.04
N GLY A 269 9.06 -4.86 -16.91
CA GLY A 269 10.36 -5.47 -16.84
C GLY A 269 10.36 -6.88 -16.25
N LYS A 270 11.55 -7.44 -16.12
CA LYS A 270 11.74 -8.78 -15.58
C LYS A 270 11.43 -8.82 -14.10
N ALA A 271 10.61 -9.78 -13.68
CA ALA A 271 10.23 -10.00 -12.31
C ALA A 271 11.03 -11.14 -11.67
N ALA A 272 11.34 -11.01 -10.39
CA ALA A 272 11.73 -12.13 -9.56
C ALA A 272 10.49 -12.96 -9.21
N VAL A 273 10.53 -14.28 -9.43
CA VAL A 273 9.38 -15.16 -9.21
C VAL A 273 9.74 -16.26 -8.24
N ASP A 274 9.02 -16.29 -7.12
CA ASP A 274 8.96 -17.46 -6.23
C ASP A 274 7.74 -18.30 -6.64
N VAL A 275 7.99 -19.37 -7.38
CA VAL A 275 6.93 -20.27 -7.88
C VAL A 275 6.24 -21.00 -6.72
N ALA A 276 6.99 -21.45 -5.72
CA ALA A 276 6.48 -22.18 -4.58
C ALA A 276 5.57 -21.28 -3.70
N GLY A 277 6.02 -20.05 -3.45
CA GLY A 277 5.27 -19.04 -2.72
C GLY A 277 4.22 -18.31 -3.57
N LYS A 278 4.15 -18.59 -4.88
CA LYS A 278 3.24 -17.91 -5.83
C LYS A 278 3.40 -16.37 -5.77
N GLN A 279 4.65 -15.90 -5.76
CA GLN A 279 4.99 -14.48 -5.66
C GLN A 279 5.69 -13.99 -6.92
N ILE A 280 5.26 -12.85 -7.43
CA ILE A 280 5.89 -12.11 -8.52
C ILE A 280 6.31 -10.75 -7.96
N LYS A 281 7.58 -10.40 -8.05
CA LYS A 281 8.11 -9.16 -7.47
C LYS A 281 8.88 -8.36 -8.52
N VAL A 282 8.53 -7.07 -8.62
CA VAL A 282 9.30 -6.06 -9.38
C VAL A 282 9.61 -4.93 -8.40
N ASP A 283 10.88 -4.71 -8.05
CA ASP A 283 11.24 -3.71 -7.03
C ASP A 283 11.41 -2.32 -7.64
N LYS A 284 10.44 -1.45 -7.40
CA LYS A 284 10.35 -0.07 -7.94
C LYS A 284 9.93 0.94 -6.87
N ILE A 285 10.71 1.05 -5.80
CA ILE A 285 10.47 2.07 -4.77
C ILE A 285 10.74 3.46 -5.34
N MET A 286 9.77 4.34 -5.25
CA MET A 286 9.84 5.75 -5.65
C MET A 286 9.99 6.63 -4.41
N ARG A 287 10.85 7.64 -4.49
CA ARG A 287 11.01 8.67 -3.46
C ARG A 287 10.31 9.95 -3.91
N ILE A 288 9.53 10.54 -3.01
CA ILE A 288 8.72 11.73 -3.26
C ILE A 288 9.22 12.84 -2.33
N ASN A 289 9.91 13.78 -2.90
CA ASN A 289 10.50 14.92 -2.22
C ASN A 289 10.39 16.18 -3.11
N LYS A 290 10.95 17.31 -2.67
CA LYS A 290 10.87 18.58 -3.42
C LYS A 290 11.44 18.50 -4.84
N GLU A 291 12.41 17.61 -5.07
CA GLU A 291 13.08 17.49 -6.38
C GLU A 291 12.26 16.63 -7.36
N THR A 292 11.56 15.61 -6.85
CA THR A 292 10.89 14.61 -7.69
C THR A 292 9.39 14.86 -7.87
N ILE A 293 8.75 15.57 -6.93
CA ILE A 293 7.28 15.63 -6.81
C ILE A 293 6.60 16.23 -8.05
N ASP A 294 7.14 17.29 -8.62
CA ASP A 294 6.50 17.95 -9.78
C ASP A 294 6.54 17.06 -11.02
N GLY A 295 7.66 16.34 -11.23
CA GLY A 295 7.77 15.36 -12.32
C GLY A 295 6.82 14.18 -12.16
N LEU A 296 6.62 13.69 -10.92
CA LEU A 296 5.71 12.60 -10.62
C LEU A 296 4.24 13.02 -10.83
N ILE A 297 3.86 14.23 -10.43
CA ILE A 297 2.52 14.78 -10.67
C ILE A 297 2.28 14.97 -12.17
N ALA A 298 3.24 15.50 -12.92
CA ALA A 298 3.14 15.62 -14.36
C ALA A 298 3.00 14.27 -15.07
N GLY A 299 3.59 13.21 -14.47
CA GLY A 299 3.42 11.81 -14.90
C GLY A 299 2.09 11.15 -14.47
N GLY A 300 1.19 11.88 -13.76
CA GLY A 300 -0.17 11.43 -13.44
C GLY A 300 -0.34 10.84 -12.03
N LEU A 301 0.61 11.06 -11.11
CA LEU A 301 0.56 10.61 -9.70
C LEU A 301 0.13 11.71 -8.72
#